data_678328f6539b172d3b6d56874400cec0
#
_entry.id   678328f6539b172d3b6d56874400cec0
#
_cell.length_a   1.000
_cell.length_b   1.000
_cell.length_c   1.000
_cell.angle_alpha   90.00
_cell.angle_beta   90.00
_cell.angle_gamma   90.00
#
_symmetry.space_group_name_H-M   'P 1'
#
loop_
_entity.id
_entity.type
_entity.pdbx_description
1 polymer ?
#
loop_
_entity_poly.entity_id
_entity_poly.type
_entity_poly.pdbx_seq_one_letter_code
_entity_poly.pdbx_strand_id
1 'polypeptide(L)'
;MLRLRNCGIEIINCADTKPGAVLYFFCAEKVDITPAADMAVAMIYPYEWNSMMTPWKSAGNNGTGDGDVFAEEMVKNIIPVIEEQLGFEQGIRGVGGYSLGGLEALYMSTRYRIFDFVGSVSGSMWYENALEYFENNRMNVKHAFISLGKREAKTNNPMRKSVLENTVKIVEKTKEYADTVFLMENGGHFTDIRGRIERCKLDFNSFCK
;
A
#
# COMPACT_ATOMS: atom_id res chain seq x y z
N MET A 1 -9.81 12.63 13.09
CA MET A 1 -9.93 11.22 12.67
C MET A 1 -11.37 10.97 12.23
N LEU A 2 -11.56 10.69 10.96
CA LEU A 2 -12.86 10.29 10.40
C LEU A 2 -13.08 8.80 10.69
N ARG A 3 -14.29 8.40 11.06
CA ARG A 3 -14.65 6.99 11.25
C ARG A 3 -15.74 6.62 10.25
N LEU A 4 -15.46 5.67 9.40
CA LEU A 4 -16.42 5.05 8.50
C LEU A 4 -16.77 3.65 9.01
N ARG A 5 -17.75 3.00 8.37
CA ARG A 5 -18.25 1.69 8.81
C ARG A 5 -17.14 0.64 8.96
N ASN A 6 -16.18 0.65 8.06
CA ASN A 6 -15.16 -0.43 7.93
C ASN A 6 -13.75 0.00 8.31
N CYS A 7 -13.49 1.30 8.51
CA CYS A 7 -12.15 1.80 8.82
C CYS A 7 -12.15 3.15 9.55
N GLY A 8 -11.05 3.41 10.27
CA GLY A 8 -10.65 4.73 10.71
C GLY A 8 -9.77 5.41 9.66
N ILE A 9 -9.91 6.72 9.51
CA ILE A 9 -9.10 7.50 8.57
C ILE A 9 -8.50 8.71 9.29
N GLU A 10 -7.21 8.92 9.11
CA GLU A 10 -6.51 10.12 9.55
C GLU A 10 -5.93 10.83 8.31
N ILE A 11 -6.39 12.03 8.05
CA ILE A 11 -5.88 12.86 6.95
C ILE A 11 -4.77 13.74 7.50
N ILE A 12 -3.59 13.64 6.89
CA ILE A 12 -2.40 14.42 7.20
C ILE A 12 -2.15 15.32 6.00
N ASN A 13 -2.44 16.60 6.19
CA ASN A 13 -2.23 17.64 5.18
C ASN A 13 -1.43 18.78 5.79
N CYS A 14 -0.50 19.35 5.05
CA CYS A 14 0.40 20.40 5.56
C CYS A 14 -0.09 21.83 5.30
N ALA A 15 -1.07 22.01 4.42
CA ALA A 15 -1.44 23.32 3.93
C ALA A 15 -2.93 23.61 4.08
N ASP A 16 -3.28 24.88 4.26
CA ASP A 16 -4.63 25.42 4.08
C ASP A 16 -5.03 25.47 2.58
N THR A 17 -4.22 24.86 1.71
CA THR A 17 -4.43 24.78 0.27
C THR A 17 -4.83 23.37 -0.17
N LYS A 18 -5.56 23.27 -1.29
CA LYS A 18 -5.90 22.00 -1.91
C LYS A 18 -4.60 21.26 -2.31
N PRO A 19 -4.44 19.97 -1.94
CA PRO A 19 -3.26 19.20 -2.34
C PRO A 19 -3.28 18.88 -3.85
N GLY A 20 -2.10 18.87 -4.48
CA GLY A 20 -1.93 18.41 -5.86
C GLY A 20 -1.86 16.88 -5.98
N ALA A 21 -1.63 16.20 -4.86
CA ALA A 21 -1.51 14.75 -4.81
C ALA A 21 -2.07 14.18 -3.50
N VAL A 22 -2.58 12.95 -3.54
CA VAL A 22 -3.07 12.22 -2.36
C VAL A 22 -2.51 10.79 -2.36
N LEU A 23 -1.89 10.40 -1.24
CA LEU A 23 -1.46 9.04 -0.97
C LEU A 23 -2.45 8.38 0.03
N TYR A 24 -3.16 7.36 -0.41
CA TYR A 24 -4.00 6.50 0.44
C TYR A 24 -3.14 5.37 0.98
N PHE A 25 -2.95 5.30 2.29
CA PHE A 25 -1.99 4.36 2.88
C PHE A 25 -2.60 3.46 3.94
N PHE A 26 -2.55 2.14 3.73
CA PHE A 26 -3.08 1.13 4.65
C PHE A 26 -2.07 0.77 5.73
N CYS A 27 -2.49 0.87 6.99
CA CYS A 27 -1.72 0.45 8.15
C CYS A 27 -2.61 -0.21 9.21
N ALA A 28 -2.10 -1.22 9.92
CA ALA A 28 -2.85 -1.88 10.99
C ALA A 28 -2.96 -1.01 12.25
N GLU A 29 -1.92 -0.21 12.50
CA GLU A 29 -1.80 0.62 13.70
C GLU A 29 -1.49 2.07 13.32
N LYS A 30 -1.81 2.98 14.23
CA LYS A 30 -1.50 4.40 14.04
C LYS A 30 0.01 4.62 13.97
N VAL A 31 0.45 5.31 12.93
CA VAL A 31 1.83 5.74 12.73
C VAL A 31 1.86 7.24 12.48
N ASP A 32 2.60 7.97 13.31
CA ASP A 32 2.82 9.39 13.11
C ASP A 32 3.80 9.61 11.96
N ILE A 33 3.33 10.18 10.86
CA ILE A 33 4.14 10.54 9.71
C ILE A 33 4.22 12.06 9.55
N THR A 34 5.32 12.51 8.96
CA THR A 34 5.55 13.94 8.76
C THR A 34 4.69 14.47 7.61
N PRO A 35 3.96 15.59 7.77
CA PRO A 35 3.29 16.24 6.65
C PRO A 35 4.30 16.63 5.55
N ALA A 36 3.84 16.67 4.30
CA ALA A 36 4.63 17.14 3.16
C ALA A 36 3.88 18.27 2.45
N ALA A 37 4.64 19.22 1.88
CA ALA A 37 4.04 20.28 1.08
C ALA A 37 3.41 19.69 -0.19
N ASP A 38 2.33 20.30 -0.67
CA ASP A 38 1.63 20.02 -1.92
C ASP A 38 1.00 18.61 -2.04
N MET A 39 1.07 17.79 -0.99
CA MET A 39 0.41 16.49 -0.96
C MET A 39 -0.27 16.22 0.38
N ALA A 40 -1.35 15.44 0.34
CA ALA A 40 -1.98 14.88 1.52
C ALA A 40 -1.70 13.37 1.63
N VAL A 41 -1.68 12.86 2.85
CA VAL A 41 -1.68 11.41 3.13
C VAL A 41 -2.94 11.07 3.91
N ALA A 42 -3.71 10.15 3.39
CA ALA A 42 -4.83 9.54 4.10
C ALA A 42 -4.38 8.20 4.66
N MET A 43 -4.08 8.16 5.96
CA MET A 43 -3.80 6.91 6.68
C MET A 43 -5.11 6.20 6.96
N ILE A 44 -5.23 4.97 6.47
CA ILE A 44 -6.45 4.17 6.53
C ILE A 44 -6.18 2.95 7.42
N TYR A 45 -7.02 2.78 8.43
CA TYR A 45 -6.91 1.74 9.46
C TYR A 45 -8.12 0.81 9.39
N PRO A 46 -8.09 -0.25 8.55
CA PRO A 46 -9.18 -1.20 8.43
C PRO A 46 -9.45 -1.94 9.75
N TYR A 47 -10.72 -2.09 10.13
CA TYR A 47 -11.05 -2.72 11.41
C TYR A 47 -10.84 -4.24 11.38
N GLU A 48 -11.15 -4.88 10.26
CA GLU A 48 -10.94 -6.31 10.04
C GLU A 48 -9.68 -6.54 9.17
N TRP A 49 -8.51 -6.15 9.71
CA TRP A 49 -7.24 -6.11 9.00
C TRP A 49 -6.94 -7.35 8.16
N ASN A 50 -7.03 -8.54 8.78
CA ASN A 50 -6.66 -9.78 8.10
C ASN A 50 -7.63 -10.16 6.96
N SER A 51 -8.88 -9.73 7.04
CA SER A 51 -9.89 -9.99 6.00
C SER A 51 -9.81 -8.95 4.89
N MET A 52 -9.77 -7.67 5.25
CA MET A 52 -9.82 -6.55 4.32
C MET A 52 -8.51 -6.30 3.57
N MET A 53 -7.37 -6.76 4.13
CA MET A 53 -6.05 -6.59 3.51
C MET A 53 -5.56 -7.85 2.81
N THR A 54 -6.46 -8.78 2.51
CA THR A 54 -6.15 -9.99 1.74
C THR A 54 -7.14 -10.15 0.60
N PRO A 55 -6.66 -10.14 -0.66
CA PRO A 55 -7.53 -10.14 -1.85
C PRO A 55 -8.40 -11.39 -1.99
N TRP A 56 -7.94 -12.50 -1.44
CA TRP A 56 -8.63 -13.79 -1.46
C TRP A 56 -8.35 -14.59 -0.18
N LYS A 57 -9.16 -15.61 0.05
CA LYS A 57 -8.99 -16.50 1.19
C LYS A 57 -7.76 -17.40 1.00
N SER A 58 -6.98 -17.58 2.06
CA SER A 58 -5.85 -18.49 2.12
C SER A 58 -5.95 -19.39 3.35
N ALA A 59 -5.56 -20.65 3.21
CA ALA A 59 -5.55 -21.61 4.30
C ALA A 59 -4.58 -21.25 5.44
N GLY A 60 -3.56 -20.47 5.16
CA GLY A 60 -2.54 -20.03 6.12
C GLY A 60 -2.82 -18.69 6.80
N ASN A 61 -3.97 -18.06 6.55
CA ASN A 61 -4.38 -16.80 7.14
C ASN A 61 -5.77 -16.90 7.76
N ASN A 62 -5.99 -16.22 8.89
CA ASN A 62 -7.29 -16.21 9.58
C ASN A 62 -8.32 -15.28 8.96
N GLY A 63 -7.95 -14.54 7.89
CA GLY A 63 -8.84 -13.64 7.17
C GLY A 63 -9.80 -14.37 6.23
N THR A 64 -10.92 -13.74 5.91
CA THR A 64 -11.93 -14.27 4.98
C THR A 64 -11.58 -13.99 3.52
N GLY A 65 -10.63 -13.09 3.24
CA GLY A 65 -10.25 -12.73 1.87
C GLY A 65 -11.20 -11.70 1.25
N ASP A 66 -11.60 -10.70 2.03
CA ASP A 66 -12.58 -9.67 1.62
C ASP A 66 -11.89 -8.44 1.00
N GLY A 67 -10.61 -8.53 0.65
CA GLY A 67 -9.84 -7.42 0.08
C GLY A 67 -10.46 -6.86 -1.19
N ASP A 68 -10.93 -7.72 -2.10
CA ASP A 68 -11.61 -7.24 -3.32
C ASP A 68 -12.88 -6.41 -3.01
N VAL A 69 -13.66 -6.85 -2.01
CA VAL A 69 -14.85 -6.10 -1.55
C VAL A 69 -14.45 -4.79 -0.90
N PHE A 70 -13.39 -4.80 -0.08
CA PHE A 70 -12.89 -3.59 0.55
C PHE A 70 -12.27 -2.63 -0.46
N ALA A 71 -11.56 -3.13 -1.48
CA ALA A 71 -11.02 -2.33 -2.58
C ALA A 71 -12.14 -1.61 -3.36
N GLU A 72 -13.24 -2.28 -3.62
CA GLU A 72 -14.43 -1.68 -4.24
C GLU A 72 -15.03 -0.57 -3.36
N GLU A 73 -15.17 -0.83 -2.05
CA GLU A 73 -15.64 0.16 -1.06
C GLU A 73 -14.69 1.37 -1.00
N MET A 74 -13.37 1.14 -1.02
CA MET A 74 -12.37 2.19 -1.08
C MET A 74 -12.60 3.12 -2.28
N VAL A 75 -12.73 2.55 -3.47
CA VAL A 75 -12.82 3.33 -4.71
C VAL A 75 -14.16 4.04 -4.86
N LYS A 76 -15.27 3.38 -4.48
CA LYS A 76 -16.62 3.92 -4.69
C LYS A 76 -17.07 4.88 -3.59
N ASN A 77 -16.63 4.68 -2.35
CA ASN A 77 -17.19 5.38 -1.20
C ASN A 77 -16.14 6.11 -0.36
N ILE A 78 -15.01 5.48 -0.05
CA ILE A 78 -14.06 6.03 0.92
C ILE A 78 -13.19 7.12 0.27
N ILE A 79 -12.60 6.85 -0.88
CA ILE A 79 -11.78 7.82 -1.63
C ILE A 79 -12.56 9.09 -1.95
N PRO A 80 -13.78 9.04 -2.49
CA PRO A 80 -14.57 10.26 -2.74
C PRO A 80 -14.81 11.12 -1.50
N VAL A 81 -15.06 10.50 -0.35
CA VAL A 81 -15.23 11.26 0.92
C VAL A 81 -13.94 11.93 1.37
N ILE A 82 -12.79 11.26 1.22
CA ILE A 82 -11.49 11.85 1.52
C ILE A 82 -11.20 13.03 0.59
N GLU A 83 -11.42 12.84 -0.70
CA GLU A 83 -11.19 13.86 -1.73
C GLU A 83 -12.07 15.10 -1.54
N GLU A 84 -13.35 14.90 -1.21
CA GLU A 84 -14.27 15.98 -0.87
C GLU A 84 -13.76 16.81 0.32
N GLN A 85 -13.33 16.14 1.41
CA GLN A 85 -12.77 16.84 2.58
C GLN A 85 -11.49 17.62 2.28
N LEU A 86 -10.67 17.13 1.35
CA LEU A 86 -9.44 17.78 0.92
C LEU A 86 -9.67 18.87 -0.14
N GLY A 87 -10.88 18.94 -0.72
CA GLY A 87 -11.15 19.72 -1.91
C GLY A 87 -10.30 19.27 -3.11
N PHE A 88 -9.91 17.99 -3.13
CA PHE A 88 -9.10 17.40 -4.19
C PHE A 88 -10.01 16.98 -5.35
N GLU A 89 -9.90 17.67 -6.46
CA GLU A 89 -10.72 17.42 -7.65
C GLU A 89 -9.94 16.67 -8.74
N GLN A 90 -8.68 17.08 -8.95
CA GLN A 90 -7.79 16.50 -9.95
C GLN A 90 -6.36 16.50 -9.42
N GLY A 91 -5.59 15.48 -9.79
CA GLY A 91 -4.20 15.38 -9.38
C GLY A 91 -3.71 13.93 -9.35
N ILE A 92 -2.55 13.73 -8.75
CA ILE A 92 -1.88 12.44 -8.67
C ILE A 92 -2.43 11.64 -7.50
N ARG A 93 -2.84 10.41 -7.76
CA ARG A 93 -3.30 9.45 -6.75
C ARG A 93 -2.29 8.35 -6.55
N GLY A 94 -1.88 8.15 -5.31
CA GLY A 94 -1.09 6.99 -4.89
C GLY A 94 -1.88 6.09 -3.95
N VAL A 95 -1.66 4.78 -4.04
CA VAL A 95 -2.11 3.82 -3.04
C VAL A 95 -0.91 3.10 -2.46
N GLY A 96 -0.89 2.87 -1.17
CA GLY A 96 0.22 2.18 -0.52
C GLY A 96 -0.20 1.47 0.76
N GLY A 97 0.70 0.68 1.31
CA GLY A 97 0.44 0.04 2.58
C GLY A 97 1.62 -0.73 3.14
N TYR A 98 1.49 -1.07 4.41
CA TYR A 98 2.46 -1.85 5.15
C TYR A 98 1.99 -3.29 5.32
N SER A 99 2.88 -4.29 5.17
CA SER A 99 2.57 -5.71 5.40
C SER A 99 1.45 -6.23 4.47
N LEU A 100 0.34 -6.73 5.01
CA LEU A 100 -0.85 -7.11 4.21
C LEU A 100 -1.43 -5.90 3.47
N GLY A 101 -1.36 -4.69 4.05
CA GLY A 101 -1.75 -3.47 3.34
C GLY A 101 -0.90 -3.19 2.09
N GLY A 102 0.38 -3.59 2.10
CA GLY A 102 1.24 -3.53 0.92
C GLY A 102 0.87 -4.55 -0.17
N LEU A 103 0.39 -5.73 0.21
CA LEU A 103 -0.20 -6.72 -0.69
C LEU A 103 -1.49 -6.17 -1.33
N GLU A 104 -2.39 -5.65 -0.49
CA GLU A 104 -3.67 -5.09 -0.95
C GLU A 104 -3.49 -3.88 -1.85
N ALA A 105 -2.52 -2.99 -1.56
CA ALA A 105 -2.22 -1.85 -2.43
C ALA A 105 -1.77 -2.29 -3.84
N LEU A 106 -0.87 -3.29 -3.93
CA LEU A 106 -0.50 -3.87 -5.23
C LEU A 106 -1.71 -4.48 -5.93
N TYR A 107 -2.55 -5.22 -5.20
CA TYR A 107 -3.76 -5.81 -5.76
C TYR A 107 -4.71 -4.75 -6.32
N MET A 108 -5.04 -3.71 -5.53
CA MET A 108 -5.89 -2.61 -5.98
C MET A 108 -5.37 -1.94 -7.26
N SER A 109 -4.06 -1.79 -7.38
CA SER A 109 -3.43 -1.18 -8.56
C SER A 109 -3.56 -2.04 -9.83
N THR A 110 -3.80 -3.34 -9.71
CA THR A 110 -4.14 -4.20 -10.87
C THR A 110 -5.60 -4.05 -11.30
N ARG A 111 -6.50 -3.78 -10.35
CA ARG A 111 -7.96 -3.74 -10.55
C ARG A 111 -8.47 -2.38 -11.00
N TYR A 112 -7.86 -1.30 -10.49
CA TYR A 112 -8.35 0.06 -10.69
C TYR A 112 -7.31 0.95 -11.36
N ARG A 113 -7.74 1.72 -12.36
CA ARG A 113 -6.87 2.62 -13.15
C ARG A 113 -6.87 4.06 -12.64
N ILE A 114 -7.22 4.25 -11.37
CA ILE A 114 -7.29 5.58 -10.77
C ILE A 114 -5.98 6.00 -10.08
N PHE A 115 -5.03 5.07 -9.92
CA PHE A 115 -3.77 5.31 -9.24
C PHE A 115 -2.63 5.50 -10.25
N ASP A 116 -1.79 6.51 -10.01
CA ASP A 116 -0.55 6.75 -10.76
C ASP A 116 0.66 6.09 -10.09
N PHE A 117 0.59 5.89 -8.78
CA PHE A 117 1.64 5.36 -7.91
C PHE A 117 1.12 4.21 -7.04
N VAL A 118 1.99 3.22 -6.81
CA VAL A 118 1.76 2.19 -5.80
C VAL A 118 2.95 2.02 -4.86
N GLY A 119 2.70 1.91 -3.55
CA GLY A 119 3.70 1.67 -2.52
C GLY A 119 3.46 0.38 -1.74
N SER A 120 4.39 -0.57 -1.80
CA SER A 120 4.36 -1.79 -0.99
C SER A 120 5.52 -1.80 0.01
N VAL A 121 5.23 -1.48 1.25
CA VAL A 121 6.23 -1.39 2.32
C VAL A 121 6.22 -2.67 3.13
N SER A 122 7.31 -3.44 3.07
CA SER A 122 7.39 -4.76 3.72
C SER A 122 6.19 -5.65 3.37
N GLY A 123 5.74 -5.59 2.10
CA GLY A 123 4.53 -6.23 1.64
C GLY A 123 4.54 -7.75 1.82
N SER A 124 3.38 -8.32 2.13
CA SER A 124 3.21 -9.75 2.44
C SER A 124 3.21 -10.62 1.19
N MET A 125 4.26 -10.55 0.35
CA MET A 125 4.37 -11.31 -0.92
C MET A 125 4.58 -12.82 -0.69
N TRP A 126 4.63 -13.25 0.56
CA TRP A 126 4.53 -14.65 0.97
C TRP A 126 3.10 -15.20 0.93
N TYR A 127 2.09 -14.33 0.76
CA TYR A 127 0.69 -14.73 0.74
C TYR A 127 0.43 -15.74 -0.38
N GLU A 128 -0.39 -16.75 -0.10
CA GLU A 128 -0.67 -17.85 -1.02
C GLU A 128 -1.15 -17.30 -2.38
N ASN A 129 -0.55 -17.79 -3.47
CA ASN A 129 -0.82 -17.40 -4.87
C ASN A 129 -0.47 -15.94 -5.23
N ALA A 130 0.14 -15.15 -4.31
CA ALA A 130 0.47 -13.75 -4.59
C ALA A 130 1.44 -13.61 -5.78
N LEU A 131 2.51 -14.43 -5.81
CA LEU A 131 3.47 -14.39 -6.93
C LEU A 131 2.77 -14.70 -8.26
N GLU A 132 2.04 -15.81 -8.34
CA GLU A 132 1.31 -16.22 -9.54
C GLU A 132 0.33 -15.12 -10.02
N TYR A 133 -0.36 -14.49 -9.06
CA TYR A 133 -1.29 -13.42 -9.36
C TYR A 133 -0.57 -12.23 -10.03
N PHE A 134 0.53 -11.73 -9.45
CA PHE A 134 1.23 -10.55 -9.96
C PHE A 134 2.10 -10.85 -11.21
N GLU A 135 2.47 -12.09 -11.46
CA GLU A 135 3.06 -12.49 -12.74
C GLU A 135 2.06 -12.41 -13.89
N ASN A 136 0.77 -12.65 -13.62
CA ASN A 136 -0.30 -12.68 -14.63
C ASN A 136 -1.14 -11.40 -14.69
N ASN A 137 -1.04 -10.51 -13.71
CA ASN A 137 -1.86 -9.29 -13.63
C ASN A 137 -0.98 -8.06 -13.47
N ARG A 138 -0.94 -7.22 -14.52
CA ARG A 138 -0.18 -5.98 -14.53
C ARG A 138 -0.84 -4.92 -13.65
N MET A 139 -0.04 -4.22 -12.83
CA MET A 139 -0.46 -3.02 -12.11
C MET A 139 -0.64 -1.85 -13.09
N ASN A 140 -1.71 -1.08 -12.93
CA ASN A 140 -2.05 0.06 -13.79
C ASN A 140 -1.47 1.37 -13.21
N VAL A 141 -0.16 1.42 -13.01
CA VAL A 141 0.54 2.57 -12.41
C VAL A 141 1.71 3.01 -13.29
N LYS A 142 2.17 4.23 -13.09
CA LYS A 142 3.37 4.79 -13.73
C LYS A 142 4.62 4.54 -12.89
N HIS A 143 4.48 4.54 -11.57
CA HIS A 143 5.57 4.38 -10.62
C HIS A 143 5.21 3.40 -9.50
N ALA A 144 6.18 2.58 -9.08
CA ALA A 144 6.04 1.63 -7.99
C ALA A 144 7.21 1.74 -7.00
N PHE A 145 6.89 1.88 -5.73
CA PHE A 145 7.84 1.75 -4.64
C PHE A 145 7.62 0.44 -3.90
N ILE A 146 8.61 -0.42 -3.88
CA ILE A 146 8.55 -1.71 -3.17
C ILE A 146 9.72 -1.81 -2.22
N SER A 147 9.47 -2.10 -0.95
CA SER A 147 10.53 -2.29 0.03
C SER A 147 10.35 -3.56 0.84
N LEU A 148 11.47 -4.13 1.30
CA LEU A 148 11.49 -5.33 2.13
C LEU A 148 12.70 -5.31 3.09
N GLY A 149 12.51 -5.76 4.32
CA GLY A 149 13.60 -5.90 5.29
C GLY A 149 14.51 -7.09 4.98
N LYS A 150 15.83 -6.88 5.00
CA LYS A 150 16.87 -7.90 4.71
C LYS A 150 16.76 -9.18 5.56
N ARG A 151 16.06 -9.13 6.69
CA ARG A 151 15.89 -10.27 7.59
C ARG A 151 14.47 -10.83 7.60
N GLU A 152 13.55 -10.34 6.77
CA GLU A 152 12.15 -10.80 6.80
C GLU A 152 12.00 -12.26 6.34
N ALA A 153 12.82 -12.70 5.40
CA ALA A 153 12.86 -14.11 5.01
C ALA A 153 13.55 -15.04 6.04
N LYS A 154 14.25 -14.47 7.06
CA LYS A 154 14.88 -15.22 8.14
C LYS A 154 13.85 -15.59 9.21
N THR A 155 13.00 -16.52 8.92
CA THR A 155 11.90 -16.98 9.78
C THR A 155 11.80 -18.49 9.80
N ASN A 156 11.25 -19.05 10.88
CA ASN A 156 10.95 -20.47 10.98
C ASN A 156 9.61 -20.84 10.30
N ASN A 157 8.79 -19.85 9.92
CA ASN A 157 7.54 -20.08 9.21
C ASN A 157 7.84 -20.36 7.72
N PRO A 158 7.54 -21.57 7.21
CA PRO A 158 7.84 -21.95 5.82
C PRO A 158 7.20 -21.02 4.78
N MET A 159 5.95 -20.58 5.02
CA MET A 159 5.25 -19.65 4.10
C MET A 159 6.00 -18.33 3.96
N ARG A 160 6.42 -17.74 5.09
CA ARG A 160 7.08 -16.43 5.10
C ARG A 160 8.50 -16.45 4.54
N LYS A 161 9.13 -17.61 4.40
CA LYS A 161 10.48 -17.72 3.80
C LYS A 161 10.53 -17.28 2.34
N SER A 162 9.43 -17.47 1.60
CA SER A 162 9.33 -17.09 0.19
C SER A 162 9.22 -15.57 -0.04
N VAL A 163 9.04 -14.76 1.01
CA VAL A 163 8.76 -13.31 0.87
C VAL A 163 9.81 -12.59 0.04
N LEU A 164 11.09 -12.87 0.23
CA LEU A 164 12.17 -12.20 -0.51
C LEU A 164 12.17 -12.62 -1.98
N GLU A 165 12.12 -13.91 -2.26
CA GLU A 165 12.12 -14.44 -3.62
C GLU A 165 10.90 -13.91 -4.40
N ASN A 166 9.70 -14.00 -3.81
CA ASN A 166 8.48 -13.52 -4.44
C ASN A 166 8.52 -12.01 -4.69
N THR A 167 8.98 -11.23 -3.69
CA THR A 167 9.11 -9.77 -3.85
C THR A 167 10.05 -9.41 -4.99
N VAL A 168 11.22 -10.06 -5.09
CA VAL A 168 12.18 -9.80 -6.17
C VAL A 168 11.58 -10.11 -7.54
N LYS A 169 10.90 -11.25 -7.71
CA LYS A 169 10.25 -11.61 -8.98
C LYS A 169 9.15 -10.61 -9.37
N ILE A 170 8.34 -10.18 -8.40
CA ILE A 170 7.30 -9.14 -8.63
C ILE A 170 7.96 -7.82 -9.04
N VAL A 171 9.04 -7.41 -8.39
CA VAL A 171 9.80 -6.20 -8.75
C VAL A 171 10.35 -6.29 -10.17
N GLU A 172 10.99 -7.41 -10.54
CA GLU A 172 11.51 -7.62 -11.89
C GLU A 172 10.41 -7.53 -12.93
N LYS A 173 9.26 -8.15 -12.66
CA LYS A 173 8.10 -8.07 -13.53
C LYS A 173 7.54 -6.65 -13.64
N THR A 174 7.48 -5.91 -12.53
CA THR A 174 6.96 -4.54 -12.51
C THR A 174 7.84 -3.58 -13.31
N LYS A 175 9.16 -3.76 -13.27
CA LYS A 175 10.13 -2.98 -14.06
C LYS A 175 9.95 -3.07 -15.57
N GLU A 176 9.28 -4.11 -16.07
CA GLU A 176 8.98 -4.23 -17.49
C GLU A 176 8.02 -3.13 -17.99
N TYR A 177 7.25 -2.47 -17.09
CA TYR A 177 6.17 -1.59 -17.48
C TYR A 177 5.94 -0.35 -16.62
N ALA A 178 6.59 -0.24 -15.47
CA ALA A 178 6.50 0.92 -14.57
C ALA A 178 7.89 1.30 -14.07
N ASP A 179 8.11 2.60 -13.84
CA ASP A 179 9.30 3.03 -13.11
C ASP A 179 9.23 2.46 -11.69
N THR A 180 10.28 1.74 -11.27
CA THR A 180 10.20 0.92 -10.05
C THR A 180 11.42 1.10 -9.17
N VAL A 181 11.17 1.61 -7.97
CA VAL A 181 12.16 1.66 -6.89
C VAL A 181 12.03 0.41 -6.03
N PHE A 182 13.11 -0.35 -5.88
CA PHE A 182 13.19 -1.45 -4.94
C PHE A 182 14.22 -1.17 -3.86
N LEU A 183 13.78 -1.13 -2.59
CA LEU A 183 14.63 -0.81 -1.46
C LEU A 183 14.73 -1.97 -0.48
N MET A 184 15.97 -2.47 -0.28
CA MET A 184 16.27 -3.45 0.77
C MET A 184 16.57 -2.74 2.08
N GLU A 185 15.61 -2.77 3.00
CA GLU A 185 15.65 -2.13 4.30
C GLU A 185 16.48 -2.91 5.33
N ASN A 186 17.07 -2.22 6.30
CA ASN A 186 17.74 -2.91 7.40
C ASN A 186 16.71 -3.53 8.36
N GLY A 187 17.06 -4.70 8.91
CA GLY A 187 16.27 -5.37 9.94
C GLY A 187 15.19 -6.32 9.42
N GLY A 188 14.31 -6.72 10.31
CA GLY A 188 13.16 -7.61 10.04
C GLY A 188 11.87 -6.82 9.86
N HIS A 189 10.77 -7.55 9.81
CA HIS A 189 9.44 -7.00 9.47
C HIS A 189 9.00 -5.81 10.35
N PHE A 190 9.25 -5.84 11.63
CA PHE A 190 8.83 -4.78 12.58
C PHE A 190 9.94 -3.76 12.89
N THR A 191 11.02 -3.73 12.11
CA THR A 191 12.11 -2.78 12.32
C THR A 191 11.83 -1.49 11.56
N ASP A 192 11.83 -0.35 12.27
CA ASP A 192 11.70 0.99 11.68
C ASP A 192 10.47 1.18 10.78
N ILE A 193 9.31 0.73 11.25
CA ILE A 193 8.03 0.81 10.51
C ILE A 193 7.78 2.24 10.04
N ARG A 194 7.87 3.23 10.95
CA ARG A 194 7.69 4.64 10.63
C ARG A 194 8.64 5.11 9.52
N GLY A 195 9.95 4.86 9.68
CA GLY A 195 10.94 5.31 8.70
C GLY A 195 10.74 4.68 7.32
N ARG A 196 10.29 3.42 7.26
CA ARG A 196 9.96 2.76 5.98
C ARG A 196 8.75 3.40 5.30
N ILE A 197 7.69 3.72 6.06
CA ILE A 197 6.52 4.43 5.53
C ILE A 197 6.92 5.83 5.05
N GLU A 198 7.74 6.54 5.83
CA GLU A 198 8.26 7.86 5.44
C GLU A 198 9.05 7.80 4.12
N ARG A 199 9.87 6.78 3.89
CA ARG A 199 10.60 6.60 2.63
C ARG A 199 9.67 6.38 1.43
N CYS A 200 8.62 5.58 1.59
CA CYS A 200 7.59 5.42 0.57
C CYS A 200 6.87 6.73 0.26
N LYS A 201 6.51 7.50 1.30
CA LYS A 201 5.91 8.82 1.15
C LYS A 201 6.84 9.82 0.45
N LEU A 202 8.13 9.80 0.78
CA LEU A 202 9.13 10.67 0.13
C LEU A 202 9.31 10.31 -1.35
N ASP A 203 9.29 9.03 -1.69
CA ASP A 203 9.36 8.56 -3.07
C ASP A 203 8.11 9.01 -3.85
N PHE A 204 6.91 8.86 -3.28
CA PHE A 204 5.67 9.39 -3.86
C PHE A 204 5.75 10.91 -4.07
N ASN A 205 6.23 11.66 -3.07
CA ASN A 205 6.40 13.12 -3.19
C ASN A 205 7.41 13.51 -4.29
N SER A 206 8.43 12.69 -4.53
CA SER A 206 9.39 12.89 -5.61
C SER A 206 8.78 12.59 -6.98
N PHE A 207 7.95 11.57 -7.07
CA PHE A 207 7.20 11.23 -8.29
C PHE A 207 6.19 12.33 -8.68
N CYS A 208 5.63 13.06 -7.71
CA CYS A 208 4.65 14.14 -7.96
C CYS A 208 5.27 15.44 -8.51
N LYS A 209 6.60 15.57 -8.55
CA LYS A 209 7.32 16.78 -9.03
C LYS A 209 7.70 16.67 -10.48
#